data_2c37cc1d6422673eeb960061967aac3b
#
_entry.id   2c37cc1d6422673eeb960061967aac3b
#
_cell.length_a   1.000
_cell.length_b   1.000
_cell.length_c   1.000
_cell.angle_alpha   90.00
_cell.angle_beta   90.00
_cell.angle_gamma   90.00
#
_symmetry.space_group_name_H-M   'P 1'
#
loop_
_entity.id
_entity.type
_entity.pdbx_description
1 polymer ?
#
loop_
_entity_poly.entity_id
_entity_poly.type
_entity_poly.pdbx_seq_one_letter_code
_entity_poly.pdbx_strand_id
1 'polypeptide(L)'
;MSNTEQTLSIIKPDAFERNLTEDIKSIFEKNSLKILNSKKIHISKEEAMEFYQVHQSKPFYDDLCTYLSSGPIFVMILEGENAVGLNRKLMGATNPKDAEPNTIRKLYGISIDKNSVHGSDSVENAKIEIDFFF
;
A
#
# COMPACT_ATOMS: atom_id res chain seq x y z
N MET A 1 -2.10 -28.16 0.68
CA MET A 1 -3.12 -27.12 0.86
C MET A 1 -2.54 -25.75 0.53
N SER A 2 -3.34 -24.98 -0.15
CA SER A 2 -2.92 -23.64 -0.56
C SER A 2 -3.08 -22.66 0.59
N ASN A 3 -2.04 -21.85 0.86
CA ASN A 3 -2.10 -20.72 1.78
C ASN A 3 -2.38 -19.43 1.01
N THR A 4 -3.18 -19.53 -0.04
CA THR A 4 -3.53 -18.38 -0.87
C THR A 4 -4.27 -17.33 -0.08
N GLU A 5 -3.76 -16.12 -0.10
CA GLU A 5 -4.31 -14.96 0.59
C GLU A 5 -4.48 -13.81 -0.39
N GLN A 6 -5.34 -12.88 -0.01
CA GLN A 6 -5.46 -11.60 -0.70
C GLN A 6 -5.05 -10.49 0.24
N THR A 7 -4.43 -9.44 -0.30
CA THR A 7 -4.07 -8.26 0.46
C THR A 7 -4.34 -7.02 -0.37
N LEU A 8 -4.55 -5.89 0.30
CA LEU A 8 -4.70 -4.61 -0.38
C LEU A 8 -3.35 -3.94 -0.49
N SER A 9 -3.06 -3.40 -1.66
CA SER A 9 -1.88 -2.55 -1.88
C SER A 9 -2.33 -1.21 -2.44
N ILE A 10 -1.72 -0.14 -1.95
CA ILE A 10 -1.95 1.20 -2.46
C ILE A 10 -0.62 1.77 -2.91
N ILE A 11 -0.57 2.28 -4.14
CA ILE A 11 0.52 3.13 -4.60
C ILE A 11 0.14 4.54 -4.24
N LYS A 12 0.87 5.14 -3.32
CA LYS A 12 0.57 6.45 -2.75
C LYS A 12 0.88 7.59 -3.72
N PRO A 13 0.36 8.81 -3.46
CA PRO A 13 0.54 9.93 -4.39
C PRO A 13 1.98 10.21 -4.80
N ASP A 14 2.95 10.07 -3.90
CA ASP A 14 4.36 10.34 -4.24
C ASP A 14 4.89 9.42 -5.35
N ALA A 15 4.53 8.13 -5.30
CA ALA A 15 4.97 7.17 -6.31
C ALA A 15 4.12 7.27 -7.57
N PHE A 16 2.81 7.47 -7.42
CA PHE A 16 1.92 7.62 -8.56
C PHE A 16 2.31 8.85 -9.40
N GLU A 17 2.57 9.97 -8.73
CA GLU A 17 2.97 11.22 -9.39
C GLU A 17 4.27 11.06 -10.19
N ARG A 18 5.20 10.23 -9.70
CA ARG A 18 6.49 9.99 -10.37
C ARG A 18 6.42 8.89 -11.43
N ASN A 19 5.22 8.40 -11.76
CA ASN A 19 5.00 7.36 -12.75
C ASN A 19 5.68 6.03 -12.41
N LEU A 20 5.69 5.66 -11.14
CA LEU A 20 6.31 4.42 -10.66
C LEU A 20 5.35 3.24 -10.64
N THR A 21 4.09 3.43 -11.05
CA THR A 21 3.05 2.39 -10.98
C THR A 21 3.49 1.09 -11.65
N GLU A 22 3.97 1.15 -12.89
CA GLU A 22 4.36 -0.05 -13.62
C GLU A 22 5.59 -0.72 -13.01
N ASP A 23 6.55 0.07 -12.54
CA ASP A 23 7.75 -0.47 -11.87
C ASP A 23 7.38 -1.22 -10.60
N ILE A 24 6.47 -0.67 -9.81
CA ILE A 24 6.02 -1.29 -8.56
C ILE A 24 5.20 -2.55 -8.85
N LYS A 25 4.29 -2.50 -9.82
CA LYS A 25 3.52 -3.67 -10.25
C LYS A 25 4.44 -4.81 -10.68
N SER A 26 5.49 -4.47 -11.42
CA SER A 26 6.47 -5.45 -11.88
C SER A 26 7.15 -6.18 -10.72
N ILE A 27 7.44 -5.48 -9.62
CA ILE A 27 8.03 -6.10 -8.42
C ILE A 27 7.09 -7.16 -7.86
N PHE A 28 5.80 -6.86 -7.75
CA PHE A 28 4.81 -7.82 -7.27
C PHE A 28 4.73 -9.04 -8.18
N GLU A 29 4.61 -8.81 -9.47
CA GLU A 29 4.45 -9.89 -10.45
C GLU A 29 5.66 -10.81 -10.50
N LYS A 30 6.88 -10.26 -10.39
CA LYS A 30 8.12 -11.04 -10.36
C LYS A 30 8.24 -11.89 -9.11
N ASN A 31 7.52 -11.56 -8.05
CA ASN A 31 7.59 -12.23 -6.76
C ASN A 31 6.35 -13.07 -6.47
N SER A 32 5.64 -13.49 -7.51
CA SER A 32 4.50 -14.43 -7.39
C SER A 32 3.26 -13.82 -6.73
N LEU A 33 3.10 -12.51 -6.79
CA LEU A 33 1.87 -11.85 -6.38
C LEU A 33 1.08 -11.45 -7.63
N LYS A 34 -0.11 -12.03 -7.75
CA LYS A 34 -0.99 -11.74 -8.89
C LYS A 34 -1.87 -10.53 -8.57
N ILE A 35 -1.98 -9.61 -9.51
CA ILE A 35 -2.88 -8.45 -9.38
C ILE A 35 -4.25 -8.89 -9.89
N LEU A 36 -5.20 -9.10 -8.98
CA LEU A 36 -6.54 -9.55 -9.34
C LEU A 36 -7.42 -8.41 -9.85
N ASN A 37 -7.28 -7.25 -9.26
CA ASN A 37 -8.07 -6.09 -9.63
C ASN A 37 -7.28 -4.84 -9.24
N SER A 38 -7.54 -3.75 -9.94
CA SER A 38 -6.86 -2.49 -9.68
C SER A 38 -7.66 -1.33 -10.23
N LYS A 39 -7.48 -0.15 -9.64
CA LYS A 39 -8.07 1.08 -10.17
C LYS A 39 -7.32 2.31 -9.67
N LYS A 40 -7.35 3.36 -10.49
CA LYS A 40 -6.87 4.69 -10.12
C LYS A 40 -8.05 5.46 -9.52
N ILE A 41 -7.85 6.04 -8.34
CA ILE A 41 -8.88 6.86 -7.68
C ILE A 41 -8.22 8.06 -7.00
N HIS A 42 -9.03 9.06 -6.69
CA HIS A 42 -8.62 10.18 -5.87
C HIS A 42 -9.65 10.31 -4.75
N ILE A 43 -9.27 9.90 -3.55
CA ILE A 43 -10.20 9.90 -2.42
C ILE A 43 -10.23 11.26 -1.73
N SER A 44 -11.34 11.54 -1.02
CA SER A 44 -11.46 12.74 -0.19
C SER A 44 -10.72 12.54 1.13
N LYS A 45 -10.48 13.64 1.85
CA LYS A 45 -9.87 13.54 3.18
C LYS A 45 -10.78 12.74 4.14
N GLU A 46 -12.10 12.91 4.02
CA GLU A 46 -13.07 12.17 4.83
C GLU A 46 -12.95 10.66 4.58
N GLU A 47 -12.79 10.26 3.32
CA GLU A 47 -12.58 8.86 2.98
C GLU A 47 -11.25 8.34 3.54
N ALA A 48 -10.19 9.14 3.48
CA ALA A 48 -8.91 8.77 4.07
C ALA A 48 -9.01 8.63 5.59
N MET A 49 -9.76 9.50 6.24
CA MET A 49 -10.01 9.43 7.68
C MET A 49 -10.75 8.14 8.06
N GLU A 50 -11.72 7.74 7.26
CA GLU A 50 -12.44 6.49 7.46
C GLU A 50 -11.52 5.29 7.26
N PHE A 51 -10.70 5.30 6.24
CA PHE A 51 -9.75 4.22 5.95
C PHE A 51 -8.73 4.05 7.09
N TYR A 52 -8.24 5.16 7.63
CA TYR A 52 -7.23 5.14 8.69
C TYR A 52 -7.81 5.29 10.09
N GLN A 53 -9.13 5.05 10.29
CA GLN A 53 -9.78 5.29 11.58
C GLN A 53 -9.12 4.56 12.76
N VAL A 54 -8.45 3.43 12.52
CA VAL A 54 -7.71 2.70 13.55
C VAL A 54 -6.54 3.52 14.11
N HIS A 55 -6.11 4.56 13.41
CA HIS A 55 -5.01 5.44 13.81
C HIS A 55 -5.48 6.80 14.33
N GLN A 56 -6.80 7.01 14.49
CA GLN A 56 -7.34 8.34 14.79
C GLN A 56 -6.82 8.98 16.08
N SER A 57 -6.33 8.18 17.02
CA SER A 57 -5.76 8.70 18.27
C SER A 57 -4.27 9.06 18.16
N LYS A 58 -3.64 8.80 17.02
CA LYS A 58 -2.21 9.01 16.85
C LYS A 58 -1.90 10.41 16.32
N PRO A 59 -0.76 11.02 16.75
CA PRO A 59 -0.43 12.39 16.34
C PRO A 59 -0.30 12.58 14.83
N PHE A 60 0.11 11.54 14.11
CA PHE A 60 0.32 11.62 12.66
C PHE A 60 -0.95 11.40 11.84
N TYR A 61 -2.09 11.14 12.48
CA TYR A 61 -3.32 10.77 11.79
C TYR A 61 -3.78 11.80 10.76
N ASP A 62 -3.81 13.08 11.16
CA ASP A 62 -4.25 14.13 10.25
C ASP A 62 -3.34 14.26 9.03
N ASP A 63 -2.03 14.24 9.25
CA ASP A 63 -1.05 14.33 8.17
C ASP A 63 -1.15 13.14 7.22
N LEU A 64 -1.34 11.94 7.78
CA LEU A 64 -1.49 10.72 6.99
C LEU A 64 -2.72 10.79 6.07
N CYS A 65 -3.84 11.26 6.61
CA CYS A 65 -5.08 11.40 5.84
C CYS A 65 -4.97 12.50 4.79
N THR A 66 -4.39 13.63 5.15
CA THR A 66 -4.17 14.73 4.23
C THR A 66 -3.29 14.28 3.07
N TYR A 67 -2.23 13.55 3.37
CA TYR A 67 -1.31 13.08 2.34
C TYR A 67 -1.97 12.07 1.39
N LEU A 68 -2.67 11.07 1.94
CA LEU A 68 -3.30 10.04 1.08
C LEU A 68 -4.35 10.64 0.14
N SER A 69 -5.03 11.69 0.57
CA SER A 69 -6.06 12.37 -0.23
C SER A 69 -5.51 13.50 -1.10
N SER A 70 -4.21 13.76 -1.04
CA SER A 70 -3.61 14.91 -1.73
C SER A 70 -3.50 14.76 -3.25
N GLY A 71 -3.62 13.56 -3.77
CA GLY A 71 -3.52 13.30 -5.20
C GLY A 71 -4.03 11.91 -5.54
N PRO A 72 -4.01 11.55 -6.84
CA PRO A 72 -4.45 10.22 -7.24
C PRO A 72 -3.61 9.12 -6.63
N ILE A 73 -4.25 8.01 -6.35
CA ILE A 73 -3.61 6.78 -5.85
C ILE A 73 -4.03 5.61 -6.74
N PHE A 74 -3.26 4.53 -6.67
CA PHE A 74 -3.57 3.31 -7.41
C PHE A 74 -3.78 2.18 -6.40
N VAL A 75 -5.00 1.64 -6.33
CA VAL A 75 -5.33 0.58 -5.38
C VAL A 75 -5.41 -0.76 -6.10
N MET A 76 -4.90 -1.81 -5.45
CA MET A 76 -4.81 -3.15 -6.04
C MET A 76 -5.17 -4.23 -5.03
N ILE A 77 -5.78 -5.31 -5.53
CA ILE A 77 -5.90 -6.54 -4.79
C ILE A 77 -4.79 -7.47 -5.27
N LEU A 78 -3.90 -7.87 -4.37
CA LEU A 78 -2.82 -8.81 -4.66
C LEU A 78 -3.18 -10.18 -4.09
N GLU A 79 -2.94 -11.23 -4.87
CA GLU A 79 -3.21 -12.60 -4.43
C GLU A 79 -1.97 -13.46 -4.60
N GLY A 80 -1.72 -14.32 -3.63
CA GLY A 80 -0.63 -15.28 -3.68
C GLY A 80 -0.50 -16.01 -2.37
N GLU A 81 0.44 -16.95 -2.33
CA GLU A 81 0.73 -17.69 -1.10
C GLU A 81 1.34 -16.71 -0.09
N ASN A 82 0.74 -16.67 1.11
CA ASN A 82 1.18 -15.76 2.19
C ASN A 82 1.27 -14.31 1.71
N ALA A 83 0.26 -13.85 0.96
CA ALA A 83 0.31 -12.54 0.29
C ALA A 83 0.54 -11.36 1.23
N VAL A 84 -0.09 -11.37 2.41
CA VAL A 84 0.08 -10.27 3.39
C VAL A 84 1.54 -10.15 3.80
N GLY A 85 2.15 -11.25 4.24
CA GLY A 85 3.55 -11.26 4.68
C GLY A 85 4.51 -10.96 3.55
N LEU A 86 4.28 -11.55 2.38
CA LEU A 86 5.14 -11.35 1.22
C LEU A 86 5.10 -9.89 0.75
N ASN A 87 3.90 -9.30 0.68
CA ASN A 87 3.77 -7.90 0.30
C ASN A 87 4.53 -6.99 1.26
N ARG A 88 4.40 -7.23 2.57
CA ARG A 88 5.11 -6.42 3.57
C ARG A 88 6.62 -6.54 3.42
N LYS A 89 7.10 -7.75 3.11
CA LYS A 89 8.52 -7.97 2.87
C LYS A 89 9.01 -7.21 1.63
N LEU A 90 8.22 -7.20 0.56
CA LEU A 90 8.56 -6.50 -0.66
C LEU A 90 8.51 -4.97 -0.49
N MET A 91 7.59 -4.48 0.34
CA MET A 91 7.49 -3.05 0.64
C MET A 91 8.70 -2.54 1.43
N GLY A 92 9.17 -3.31 2.39
CA GLY A 92 10.23 -2.91 3.29
C GLY A 92 9.74 -2.14 4.51
N ALA A 93 10.66 -1.70 5.36
CA ALA A 93 10.34 -0.98 6.57
C ALA A 93 9.60 0.33 6.27
N THR A 94 8.74 0.76 7.21
CA THR A 94 7.94 1.98 7.07
C THR A 94 8.80 3.20 6.78
N ASN A 95 9.94 3.32 7.48
CA ASN A 95 10.91 4.37 7.17
C ASN A 95 11.85 3.86 6.08
N PRO A 96 11.90 4.52 4.90
CA PRO A 96 12.77 4.08 3.82
C PRO A 96 14.25 3.95 4.20
N LYS A 97 14.73 4.73 5.16
CA LYS A 97 16.12 4.65 5.64
C LYS A 97 16.43 3.29 6.27
N ASP A 98 15.44 2.68 6.90
CA ASP A 98 15.58 1.41 7.60
C ASP A 98 15.22 0.22 6.74
N ALA A 99 14.76 0.45 5.51
CA ALA A 99 14.31 -0.61 4.62
C ALA A 99 15.50 -1.37 4.03
N GLU A 100 15.30 -2.69 3.86
CA GLU A 100 16.32 -3.54 3.23
C GLU A 100 16.54 -3.17 1.76
N PRO A 101 17.73 -3.44 1.20
CA PRO A 101 17.98 -3.21 -0.22
C PRO A 101 16.95 -3.93 -1.10
N ASN A 102 16.64 -3.32 -2.24
CA ASN A 102 15.71 -3.86 -3.24
C ASN A 102 14.24 -3.92 -2.82
N THR A 103 13.88 -3.37 -1.64
CA THR A 103 12.48 -3.20 -1.28
C THR A 103 11.94 -1.94 -1.96
N ILE A 104 10.62 -1.90 -2.13
CA ILE A 104 9.95 -0.77 -2.79
C ILE A 104 10.28 0.55 -2.08
N ARG A 105 10.18 0.56 -0.75
CA ARG A 105 10.45 1.77 0.03
C ARG A 105 11.91 2.20 -0.03
N LYS A 106 12.83 1.24 -0.07
CA LYS A 106 14.27 1.57 -0.21
C LYS A 106 14.56 2.16 -1.58
N LEU A 107 13.92 1.62 -2.62
CA LEU A 107 14.14 2.09 -3.99
C LEU A 107 13.47 3.43 -4.27
N TYR A 108 12.27 3.65 -3.76
CA TYR A 108 11.42 4.76 -4.19
C TYR A 108 10.93 5.66 -3.06
N GLY A 109 10.97 5.21 -1.82
CA GLY A 109 10.46 6.01 -0.70
C GLY A 109 11.29 7.27 -0.47
N ILE A 110 10.61 8.37 -0.18
CA ILE A 110 11.23 9.68 0.05
C ILE A 110 11.43 9.91 1.53
N SER A 111 10.41 9.61 2.33
CA SER A 111 10.42 9.81 3.77
C SER A 111 9.45 8.83 4.42
N ILE A 112 9.37 8.85 5.75
CA ILE A 112 8.46 7.97 6.49
C ILE A 112 6.99 8.21 6.09
N ASP A 113 6.63 9.45 5.74
CA ASP A 113 5.28 9.79 5.30
C ASP A 113 5.09 9.52 3.80
N LYS A 114 6.09 9.83 2.99
CA LYS A 114 6.06 9.64 1.54
C LYS A 114 6.86 8.38 1.19
N ASN A 115 6.34 7.25 1.65
CA ASN A 115 7.04 5.97 1.51
C ASN A 115 6.50 5.07 0.40
N SER A 116 5.83 5.65 -0.56
CA SER A 116 5.44 5.08 -1.85
C SER A 116 4.28 4.10 -1.84
N VAL A 117 4.18 3.21 -0.86
CA VAL A 117 3.16 2.14 -0.87
C VAL A 117 2.56 1.90 0.52
N HIS A 118 1.35 1.34 0.50
CA HIS A 118 0.67 0.83 1.69
C HIS A 118 0.31 -0.63 1.42
N GLY A 119 0.34 -1.46 2.45
CA GLY A 119 -0.13 -2.84 2.38
C GLY A 119 -0.82 -3.20 3.68
N SER A 120 -1.82 -4.08 3.60
CA SER A 120 -2.53 -4.56 4.79
C SER A 120 -1.57 -5.30 5.72
N ASP A 121 -1.81 -5.18 7.03
CA ASP A 121 -0.93 -5.78 8.04
C ASP A 121 -1.40 -7.15 8.55
N SER A 122 -2.60 -7.58 8.16
CA SER A 122 -3.15 -8.88 8.52
C SER A 122 -4.20 -9.31 7.51
N VAL A 123 -4.55 -10.59 7.54
CA VAL A 123 -5.61 -11.11 6.66
C VAL A 123 -6.96 -10.46 7.01
N GLU A 124 -7.24 -10.24 8.29
CA GLU A 124 -8.46 -9.59 8.75
C GLU A 124 -8.56 -8.17 8.24
N ASN A 125 -7.48 -7.40 8.38
CA ASN A 125 -7.47 -6.02 7.90
C ASN A 125 -7.49 -5.96 6.38
N ALA A 126 -6.90 -6.93 5.70
CA ALA A 126 -6.95 -7.01 4.24
C ALA A 126 -8.39 -7.08 3.74
N LYS A 127 -9.23 -7.89 4.38
CA LYS A 127 -10.64 -7.99 4.00
C LYS A 127 -11.37 -6.66 4.16
N ILE A 128 -11.15 -5.99 5.28
CA ILE A 128 -11.77 -4.69 5.56
C ILE A 128 -11.32 -3.66 4.52
N GLU A 129 -10.04 -3.62 4.24
CA GLU A 129 -9.47 -2.64 3.31
C GLU A 129 -9.89 -2.90 1.87
N ILE A 130 -9.92 -4.16 1.46
CA ILE A 130 -10.41 -4.53 0.13
C ILE A 130 -11.88 -4.13 -0.05
N ASP A 131 -12.72 -4.44 0.93
CA ASP A 131 -14.14 -4.08 0.89
C ASP A 131 -14.35 -2.57 0.87
N PHE A 132 -13.44 -1.81 1.47
CA PHE A 132 -13.51 -0.35 1.48
C PHE A 132 -13.34 0.23 0.07
N PHE A 133 -12.43 -0.32 -0.72
CA PHE A 133 -12.13 0.22 -2.06
C PHE A 133 -12.82 -0.51 -3.19
N PHE A 134 -13.18 -1.75 -3.01
CA PHE A 134 -13.75 -2.60 -4.04
C PHE A 134 -15.09 -3.19 -3.60
#